data_940b8d9cf5ee3f54fbd26940c9427756
#
_entry.id   940b8d9cf5ee3f54fbd26940c9427756
#
_cell.length_a   1.000
_cell.length_b   1.000
_cell.length_c   1.000
_cell.angle_alpha   90.00
_cell.angle_beta   90.00
_cell.angle_gamma   90.00
#
_symmetry.space_group_name_H-M   'P 1'
#
loop_
_entity.id
_entity.type
_entity.pdbx_description
1 polymer ?
#
loop_
_entity_poly.entity_id
_entity_poly.type
_entity_poly.pdbx_seq_one_letter_code
_entity_poly.pdbx_strand_id
1 'polypeptide(L)'
;MFQRPRGTRDFGPAEMARRTALERLCDEQAARHGFLRVATPTFESLDLFSAKSGDAVVGELYAFEDKGGRPLTLRPELTAPVMRMVANEMRSVPKPMRLAYYLSLIHISEPTR
;
A
#
# COMPACT_ATOMS: atom_id res chain seq x y z
N MET A 1 -26.36 -5.62 15.39
CA MET A 1 -25.77 -6.11 14.14
C MET A 1 -24.47 -5.39 13.83
N PHE A 2 -23.50 -6.15 13.38
CA PHE A 2 -22.20 -5.57 13.09
C PHE A 2 -22.18 -4.94 11.70
N GLN A 3 -21.45 -3.86 11.57
CA GLN A 3 -21.31 -3.16 10.30
C GLN A 3 -19.83 -2.99 9.99
N ARG A 4 -19.54 -2.82 8.70
CA ARG A 4 -18.15 -2.55 8.32
C ARG A 4 -17.71 -1.19 8.87
N PRO A 5 -16.42 -1.00 9.11
CA PRO A 5 -15.93 0.29 9.57
C PRO A 5 -16.22 1.39 8.56
N ARG A 6 -16.43 2.59 9.08
CA ARG A 6 -16.69 3.75 8.26
C ARG A 6 -15.52 4.00 7.30
N GLY A 7 -15.83 4.30 6.06
CA GLY A 7 -14.80 4.55 5.05
C GLY A 7 -14.27 3.31 4.38
N THR A 8 -14.83 2.15 4.72
CA THR A 8 -14.43 0.89 4.10
C THR A 8 -15.56 0.35 3.24
N ARG A 9 -15.25 -0.70 2.51
CA ARG A 9 -16.20 -1.25 1.57
C ARG A 9 -15.95 -2.75 1.39
N ASP A 10 -17.03 -3.50 1.31
CA ASP A 10 -16.97 -4.92 0.98
C ASP A 10 -17.05 -5.09 -0.53
N PHE A 11 -16.39 -6.11 -1.04
CA PHE A 11 -16.47 -6.47 -2.45
C PHE A 11 -17.12 -7.83 -2.57
N GLY A 12 -18.31 -7.88 -3.13
CA GLY A 12 -18.99 -9.15 -3.35
C GLY A 12 -18.37 -9.93 -4.50
N PRO A 13 -18.88 -11.16 -4.75
CA PRO A 13 -18.26 -12.03 -5.75
C PRO A 13 -18.15 -11.42 -7.15
N ALA A 14 -19.20 -10.73 -7.60
CA ALA A 14 -19.19 -10.14 -8.95
C ALA A 14 -18.15 -9.03 -9.06
N GLU A 15 -18.09 -8.16 -8.05
CA GLU A 15 -17.09 -7.09 -8.05
C GLU A 15 -15.68 -7.64 -7.95
N MET A 16 -15.48 -8.67 -7.12
CA MET A 16 -14.15 -9.28 -7.01
C MET A 16 -13.73 -9.94 -8.31
N ALA A 17 -14.66 -10.54 -9.03
CA ALA A 17 -14.32 -11.14 -10.33
C ALA A 17 -13.83 -10.07 -11.31
N ARG A 18 -14.50 -8.93 -11.33
CA ARG A 18 -14.07 -7.82 -12.19
C ARG A 18 -12.71 -7.28 -11.78
N ARG A 19 -12.51 -7.14 -10.49
CA ARG A 19 -11.25 -6.65 -9.96
C ARG A 19 -10.10 -7.60 -10.29
N THR A 20 -10.35 -8.90 -10.10
CA THR A 20 -9.34 -9.91 -10.42
C THR A 20 -9.00 -9.89 -11.91
N ALA A 21 -10.00 -9.74 -12.76
CA ALA A 21 -9.77 -9.68 -14.20
C ALA A 21 -8.93 -8.45 -14.56
N LEU A 22 -9.21 -7.31 -13.94
CA LEU A 22 -8.41 -6.11 -14.17
C LEU A 22 -6.97 -6.29 -13.71
N GLU A 23 -6.79 -6.89 -12.53
CA GLU A 23 -5.44 -7.13 -12.02
C GLU A 23 -4.65 -8.06 -12.92
N ARG A 24 -5.30 -9.09 -13.44
CA ARG A 24 -4.64 -9.99 -14.39
C ARG A 24 -4.22 -9.26 -15.64
N LEU A 25 -5.07 -8.40 -16.15
CA LEU A 25 -4.74 -7.61 -17.33
C LEU A 25 -3.55 -6.70 -17.07
N CYS A 26 -3.54 -6.04 -15.92
CA CYS A 26 -2.42 -5.19 -15.54
C CYS A 26 -1.13 -6.00 -15.38
N ASP A 27 -1.22 -7.19 -14.77
CA ASP A 27 -0.07 -8.05 -14.61
C ASP A 27 0.51 -8.49 -15.95
N GLU A 28 -0.35 -8.85 -16.91
CA GLU A 28 0.10 -9.24 -18.22
C GLU A 28 0.80 -8.11 -18.94
N GLN A 29 0.24 -6.92 -18.87
CA GLN A 29 0.85 -5.76 -19.50
C GLN A 29 2.17 -5.39 -18.85
N ALA A 30 2.21 -5.43 -17.52
CA ALA A 30 3.45 -5.14 -16.81
C ALA A 30 4.54 -6.15 -17.16
N ALA A 31 4.18 -7.43 -17.21
CA ALA A 31 5.15 -8.49 -17.53
C ALA A 31 5.72 -8.30 -18.93
N ARG A 32 4.88 -7.91 -19.90
CA ARG A 32 5.34 -7.68 -21.27
C ARG A 32 6.39 -6.58 -21.35
N HIS A 33 6.37 -5.65 -20.42
CA HIS A 33 7.33 -4.54 -20.41
C HIS A 33 8.45 -4.77 -19.39
N GLY A 34 8.57 -5.99 -18.88
CA GLY A 34 9.67 -6.34 -17.96
C GLY A 34 9.46 -5.91 -16.54
N PHE A 35 8.23 -5.58 -16.14
CA PHE A 35 7.93 -5.24 -14.75
C PHE A 35 7.61 -6.50 -13.96
N LEU A 36 8.08 -6.53 -12.71
CA LEU A 36 7.79 -7.61 -11.79
C LEU A 36 6.92 -7.09 -10.67
N ARG A 37 5.94 -7.88 -10.28
CA ARG A 37 5.00 -7.47 -9.25
C ARG A 37 5.62 -7.66 -7.86
N VAL A 38 5.44 -6.65 -7.00
CA VAL A 38 5.88 -6.70 -5.61
C VAL A 38 4.72 -6.27 -4.71
N ALA A 39 4.82 -6.62 -3.44
CA ALA A 39 3.86 -6.20 -2.43
C ALA A 39 4.60 -5.90 -1.14
N THR A 40 4.08 -4.95 -0.38
CA THR A 40 4.63 -4.58 0.92
C THR A 40 3.54 -4.71 1.97
N PRO A 41 3.90 -4.68 3.26
CA PRO A 41 2.90 -4.83 4.31
C PRO A 41 1.84 -3.74 4.28
N THR A 42 0.67 -4.07 4.78
CA THR A 42 -0.43 -3.12 4.87
C THR A 42 -0.13 -1.96 5.83
N PHE A 43 0.62 -2.22 6.89
CA PHE A 43 1.07 -1.15 7.77
C PHE A 43 2.58 -1.02 7.72
N GLU A 44 3.03 0.19 8.01
CA GLU A 44 4.43 0.54 8.02
C GLU A 44 4.77 1.28 9.29
N SER A 45 6.05 1.40 9.57
CA SER A 45 6.51 2.26 10.63
C SER A 45 6.08 3.70 10.34
N LEU A 46 5.54 4.37 11.35
CA LEU A 46 5.13 5.75 11.21
C LEU A 46 6.27 6.64 10.72
N ASP A 47 7.50 6.34 11.13
CA ASP A 47 8.67 7.12 10.77
C ASP A 47 8.88 7.22 9.27
N LEU A 48 8.47 6.20 8.54
CA LEU A 48 8.65 6.20 7.09
C LEU A 48 7.93 7.38 6.43
N PHE A 49 6.78 7.75 6.97
CA PHE A 49 5.97 8.81 6.39
C PHE A 49 6.18 10.15 7.08
N SER A 50 6.51 10.16 8.36
CA SER A 50 6.67 11.41 9.08
C SER A 50 8.02 12.06 8.84
N ALA A 51 9.04 11.30 8.48
CA ALA A 51 10.40 11.81 8.35
C ALA A 51 10.52 12.92 7.31
N LYS A 52 9.77 12.82 6.21
CA LYS A 52 9.87 13.81 5.14
C LYS A 52 8.76 14.85 5.18
N SER A 53 7.63 14.50 5.76
CA SER A 53 6.43 15.31 5.61
C SER A 53 6.06 16.08 6.88
N GLY A 54 6.71 15.79 7.97
CA GLY A 54 6.51 16.51 9.22
C GLY A 54 5.24 16.13 9.94
N ASP A 55 4.98 16.83 11.03
CA ASP A 55 3.89 16.49 11.94
C ASP A 55 2.50 16.72 11.35
N ALA A 56 2.39 17.64 10.42
CA ALA A 56 1.08 17.93 9.82
C ALA A 56 0.51 16.73 9.08
N VAL A 57 1.37 15.95 8.44
CA VAL A 57 0.95 14.76 7.71
C VAL A 57 0.55 13.65 8.66
N VAL A 58 1.24 13.55 9.79
CA VAL A 58 0.94 12.52 10.79
C VAL A 58 -0.52 12.60 11.24
N GLY A 59 -1.06 13.80 11.37
CA GLY A 59 -2.44 13.97 11.76
C GLY A 59 -3.46 13.45 10.76
N GLU A 60 -3.03 13.23 9.52
CA GLU A 60 -3.91 12.72 8.48
C GLU A 60 -3.78 11.21 8.29
N LEU A 61 -2.85 10.58 8.99
CA LEU A 61 -2.61 9.15 8.86
C LEU A 61 -3.44 8.36 9.87
N TYR A 62 -3.72 7.12 9.53
CA TYR A 62 -4.35 6.20 10.48
C TYR A 62 -3.26 5.56 11.32
N ALA A 63 -2.72 6.32 12.26
CA ALA A 63 -1.60 5.89 13.09
C ALA A 63 -2.10 5.18 14.34
N PHE A 64 -1.32 4.22 14.80
CA PHE A 64 -1.62 3.46 16.02
C PHE A 64 -0.33 2.84 16.53
N GLU A 65 -0.42 2.18 17.68
CA GLU A 65 0.72 1.46 18.23
C GLU A 65 0.43 -0.03 18.23
N ASP A 66 1.46 -0.83 17.96
CA ASP A 66 1.30 -2.28 18.11
C ASP A 66 1.41 -2.66 19.57
N LYS A 67 1.33 -3.96 19.87
CA LYS A 67 1.37 -4.42 21.25
C LYS A 67 2.69 -4.12 21.95
N GLY A 68 3.75 -3.94 21.18
CA GLY A 68 5.05 -3.58 21.73
C GLY A 68 5.26 -2.09 21.87
N GLY A 69 4.25 -1.27 21.59
CA GLY A 69 4.35 0.18 21.71
C GLY A 69 5.03 0.85 20.53
N ARG A 70 5.24 0.14 19.42
CA ARG A 70 5.87 0.72 18.24
C ARG A 70 4.86 1.52 17.44
N PRO A 71 5.18 2.76 17.03
CA PRO A 71 4.26 3.57 16.24
C PRO A 71 4.16 3.04 14.81
N LEU A 72 2.95 2.74 14.40
CA LEU A 72 2.65 2.22 13.07
C LEU A 72 1.57 3.08 12.43
N THR A 73 1.42 2.93 11.13
CA THR A 73 0.32 3.55 10.40
C THR A 73 -0.15 2.63 9.29
N LEU A 74 -1.43 2.70 8.97
CA LEU A 74 -1.89 2.11 7.71
C LEU A 74 -1.24 2.90 6.58
N ARG A 75 -0.74 2.19 5.59
CA ARG A 75 -0.02 2.84 4.50
C ARG A 75 -0.96 3.77 3.72
N PRO A 76 -0.61 5.06 3.59
CA PRO A 76 -1.44 5.99 2.82
C PRO A 76 -1.16 5.91 1.32
N GLU A 77 -0.02 5.35 0.95
CA GLU A 77 0.36 5.18 -0.44
C GLU A 77 1.40 4.07 -0.51
N LEU A 78 1.84 3.70 -1.71
CA LEU A 78 2.73 2.55 -1.88
C LEU A 78 4.15 2.90 -2.27
N THR A 79 4.40 4.11 -2.72
CA THR A 79 5.72 4.46 -3.23
C THR A 79 6.78 4.41 -2.14
N ALA A 80 6.53 5.00 -0.98
CA ALA A 80 7.51 4.99 0.11
C ALA A 80 7.79 3.58 0.62
N PRO A 81 6.78 2.72 0.85
CA PRO A 81 7.06 1.33 1.22
C PRO A 81 7.89 0.58 0.21
N VAL A 82 7.60 0.74 -1.08
CA VAL A 82 8.38 0.06 -2.12
C VAL A 82 9.82 0.57 -2.14
N MET A 83 10.03 1.87 -1.98
CA MET A 83 11.38 2.41 -1.93
C MET A 83 12.15 1.91 -0.71
N ARG A 84 11.45 1.78 0.44
CA ARG A 84 12.07 1.18 1.62
C ARG A 84 12.54 -0.25 1.34
N MET A 85 11.68 -1.04 0.70
CA MET A 85 12.03 -2.43 0.35
C MET A 85 13.23 -2.47 -0.59
N VAL A 86 13.22 -1.63 -1.60
CA VAL A 86 14.34 -1.57 -2.56
C VAL A 86 15.64 -1.20 -1.85
N ALA A 87 15.59 -0.23 -0.97
CA ALA A 87 16.80 0.22 -0.27
C ALA A 87 17.33 -0.83 0.68
N ASN A 88 16.46 -1.60 1.33
CA ASN A 88 16.88 -2.56 2.34
C ASN A 88 17.20 -3.93 1.77
N GLU A 89 16.48 -4.38 0.79
CA GLU A 89 16.53 -5.79 0.40
C GLU A 89 16.89 -6.03 -1.06
N MET A 90 16.94 -4.99 -1.86
CA MET A 90 17.19 -5.16 -3.29
C MET A 90 18.39 -4.36 -3.80
N ARG A 91 19.33 -4.06 -2.91
CA ARG A 91 20.51 -3.30 -3.30
C ARG A 91 21.36 -4.01 -4.34
N SER A 92 21.44 -5.34 -4.23
CA SER A 92 22.28 -6.14 -5.12
C SER A 92 21.58 -6.51 -6.43
N VAL A 93 20.30 -6.18 -6.56
CA VAL A 93 19.56 -6.49 -7.79
C VAL A 93 20.09 -5.58 -8.91
N PRO A 94 20.34 -6.14 -10.10
CA PRO A 94 20.81 -5.32 -11.22
C PRO A 94 19.79 -4.25 -11.58
N LYS A 95 20.32 -3.11 -12.01
CA LYS A 95 19.49 -1.96 -12.40
C LYS A 95 19.56 -1.78 -13.92
N PRO A 96 18.54 -1.22 -14.53
CA PRO A 96 17.33 -0.68 -13.90
C PRO A 96 16.37 -1.76 -13.45
N MET A 97 15.61 -1.45 -12.38
CA MET A 97 14.55 -2.31 -11.90
C MET A 97 13.20 -1.76 -12.34
N ARG A 98 12.31 -2.67 -12.72
CA ARG A 98 10.94 -2.30 -13.09
C ARG A 98 10.00 -3.09 -12.20
N LEU A 99 9.35 -2.38 -11.29
CA LEU A 99 8.49 -3.00 -10.30
C LEU A 99 7.07 -2.47 -10.42
N ALA A 100 6.10 -3.36 -10.30
CA ALA A 100 4.69 -3.00 -10.36
C ALA A 100 4.03 -3.33 -9.02
N TYR A 101 3.15 -2.46 -8.58
CA TYR A 101 2.45 -2.67 -7.32
C TYR A 101 1.08 -2.00 -7.36
N TYR A 102 0.15 -2.56 -6.59
CA TYR A 102 -1.23 -2.07 -6.58
C TYR A 102 -1.68 -1.84 -5.16
N LEU A 103 -2.37 -0.73 -4.92
CA LEU A 103 -2.90 -0.39 -3.61
C LEU A 103 -4.19 -1.17 -3.36
N SER A 104 -4.22 -1.91 -2.27
CA SER A 104 -5.39 -2.70 -1.91
C SER A 104 -6.30 -2.02 -0.88
N LEU A 105 -5.91 -0.88 -0.34
CA LEU A 105 -6.69 -0.16 0.66
C LEU A 105 -7.24 1.13 0.09
N ILE A 106 -7.91 1.02 -1.03
CA ILE A 106 -8.30 2.18 -1.80
C ILE A 106 -9.17 3.16 -1.03
N HIS A 107 -10.13 2.66 -0.27
CA HIS A 107 -11.14 3.52 0.31
C HIS A 107 -10.83 3.98 1.72
N ILE A 108 -9.78 3.47 2.30
CA ILE A 108 -9.42 3.86 3.66
C ILE A 108 -8.79 5.23 3.67
N SER A 109 -8.05 5.55 2.63
CA SER A 109 -7.40 6.85 2.53
C SER A 109 -8.30 7.91 1.92
N GLU A 110 -9.49 7.53 1.55
CA GLU A 110 -10.41 8.47 0.96
C GLU A 110 -10.67 9.59 1.94
N PRO A 111 -10.38 10.81 1.56
CA PRO A 111 -10.56 11.89 2.50
C PRO A 111 -11.99 11.93 2.94
N THR A 112 -12.14 11.95 4.21
CA THR A 112 -13.45 12.14 4.75
C THR A 112 -13.76 13.60 4.63
N ARG A 113 -14.35 13.94 3.62
CA ARG A 113 -14.74 15.33 3.48
C ARG A 113 -16.05 15.58 4.14
#